data_8b0da07b1eaafb86b117c18ec8f84e0b
#
_entry.id   8b0da07b1eaafb86b117c18ec8f84e0b
#
_cell.length_a   1.000
_cell.length_b   1.000
_cell.length_c   1.000
_cell.angle_alpha   90.00
_cell.angle_beta   90.00
_cell.angle_gamma   90.00
#
_symmetry.space_group_name_H-M   'P 1'
#
loop_
_entity.id
_entity.type
_entity.pdbx_description
1 polymer ?
#
loop_
_entity_poly.entity_id
_entity_poly.type
_entity_poly.pdbx_seq_one_letter_code
_entity_poly.pdbx_strand_id
1 'polypeptide(L)'
;DTSATNFMIRDELMQRVVRRDAEPIIPFIDRIRELSEQYGISTILVAGSSGSYFHKADCIIQMNRYRPEEITAFAKEEAKKFPISEETVPAYQMTEFRRVVQADRDWKGTDRIKIKTMGRDGLSINRENVDLRYVEQIVDGGQVNALGYLILYAQRNLFDGRKSMREVVHALEQLMGQKGLAGICEGSYLPSSLTMPRTQEIFACFNRVRS
;
A
#
# COMPACT_ATOMS: atom_id res chain seq x y z
N ASP A 1 13.39 -19.46 -1.28
CA ASP A 1 13.91 -19.59 0.07
C ASP A 1 12.99 -20.47 0.91
N THR A 2 13.57 -21.48 1.57
CA THR A 2 12.82 -22.43 2.41
C THR A 2 12.15 -21.77 3.61
N SER A 3 12.68 -20.68 4.12
CA SER A 3 12.07 -19.92 5.23
C SER A 3 10.78 -19.20 4.82
N ALA A 4 10.69 -18.75 3.59
CA ALA A 4 9.45 -18.15 3.06
C ALA A 4 8.37 -19.20 2.81
N THR A 5 8.74 -20.46 2.58
CA THR A 5 7.79 -21.55 2.33
C THR A 5 6.86 -21.79 3.51
N ASN A 6 7.36 -21.74 4.74
CA ASN A 6 6.55 -21.94 5.96
C ASN A 6 5.46 -20.87 6.12
N PHE A 7 5.72 -19.65 5.69
CA PHE A 7 4.72 -18.59 5.66
C PHE A 7 3.69 -18.80 4.55
N MET A 8 4.13 -19.23 3.38
CA MET A 8 3.25 -19.39 2.22
C MET A 8 2.35 -20.62 2.37
N ILE A 9 2.95 -21.76 2.70
CA ILE A 9 2.27 -23.05 2.84
C ILE A 9 3.09 -23.95 3.76
N ARG A 10 2.38 -24.75 4.54
CA ARG A 10 2.97 -25.85 5.32
C ARG A 10 2.32 -27.15 4.87
N ASP A 11 3.11 -28.13 4.48
CA ASP A 11 2.59 -29.44 4.11
C ASP A 11 2.05 -30.20 5.33
N GLU A 12 1.23 -31.20 5.07
CA GLU A 12 0.53 -31.95 6.13
C GLU A 12 1.50 -32.69 7.08
N LEU A 13 2.63 -33.17 6.57
CA LEU A 13 3.63 -33.84 7.38
C LEU A 13 4.29 -32.84 8.36
N MET A 14 4.67 -31.69 7.87
CA MET A 14 5.23 -30.63 8.72
C MET A 14 4.24 -30.15 9.77
N GLN A 15 2.95 -30.07 9.44
CA GLN A 15 1.91 -29.71 10.39
C GLN A 15 1.75 -30.73 11.54
N ARG A 16 1.96 -32.02 11.25
CA ARG A 16 1.92 -33.08 12.25
C ARG A 16 3.17 -33.16 13.12
N VAL A 17 4.33 -32.86 12.55
CA VAL A 17 5.64 -32.95 13.23
C VAL A 17 5.93 -31.71 14.06
N VAL A 18 5.66 -30.53 13.51
CA VAL A 18 5.91 -29.25 14.19
C VAL A 18 4.60 -28.72 14.75
N ARG A 19 4.50 -28.72 16.07
CA ARG A 19 3.31 -28.25 16.77
C ARG A 19 3.13 -26.74 16.61
N ARG A 20 1.88 -26.28 16.55
CA ARG A 20 1.54 -24.86 16.40
C ARG A 20 2.01 -23.96 17.54
N ASP A 21 2.09 -24.49 18.76
CA ASP A 21 2.60 -23.77 19.93
C ASP A 21 4.09 -23.49 19.83
N ALA A 22 4.83 -24.32 19.08
CA ALA A 22 6.26 -24.11 18.80
C ALA A 22 6.50 -23.13 17.62
N GLU A 23 5.55 -23.04 16.68
CA GLU A 23 5.66 -22.13 15.53
C GLU A 23 4.27 -21.55 15.18
N PRO A 24 3.90 -20.41 15.77
CA PRO A 24 2.53 -19.86 15.71
C PRO A 24 2.22 -19.15 14.36
N ILE A 25 2.99 -19.40 13.31
CA ILE A 25 2.75 -18.83 12.00
C ILE A 25 1.56 -19.51 11.33
N ILE A 26 0.54 -18.73 10.96
CA ILE A 26 -0.57 -19.21 10.15
C ILE A 26 -0.16 -19.07 8.68
N PRO A 27 -0.12 -20.16 7.90
CA PRO A 27 0.23 -20.10 6.49
C PRO A 27 -0.69 -19.18 5.69
N PHE A 28 -0.15 -18.49 4.70
CA PHE A 28 -0.91 -17.55 3.89
C PHE A 28 -2.05 -18.22 3.10
N ILE A 29 -1.87 -19.47 2.71
CA ILE A 29 -2.92 -20.26 2.04
C ILE A 29 -4.21 -20.37 2.87
N ASP A 30 -4.11 -20.38 4.21
CA ASP A 30 -5.24 -20.44 5.11
C ASP A 30 -5.92 -19.08 5.31
N ARG A 31 -5.27 -17.98 4.88
CA ARG A 31 -5.74 -16.60 5.02
C ARG A 31 -6.26 -15.98 3.73
N ILE A 32 -5.79 -16.47 2.59
CA ILE A 32 -5.98 -15.77 1.31
C ILE A 32 -7.46 -15.55 0.96
N ARG A 33 -8.35 -16.50 1.29
CA ARG A 33 -9.79 -16.37 1.07
C ARG A 33 -10.41 -15.34 1.99
N GLU A 34 -10.10 -15.39 3.27
CA GLU A 34 -10.58 -14.43 4.27
C GLU A 34 -10.18 -13.00 3.91
N LEU A 35 -8.92 -12.80 3.48
CA LEU A 35 -8.43 -11.49 3.05
C LEU A 35 -9.18 -10.96 1.83
N SER A 36 -9.52 -11.83 0.88
CA SER A 36 -10.32 -11.44 -0.29
C SER A 36 -11.76 -11.11 0.07
N GLU A 37 -12.43 -12.01 0.79
CA GLU A 37 -13.88 -11.94 1.05
C GLU A 37 -14.25 -10.89 2.09
N GLN A 38 -13.45 -10.76 3.16
CA GLN A 38 -13.77 -9.84 4.26
C GLN A 38 -13.10 -8.47 4.11
N TYR A 39 -11.92 -8.41 3.49
CA TYR A 39 -11.13 -7.18 3.41
C TYR A 39 -10.97 -6.63 1.99
N GLY A 40 -11.52 -7.32 0.98
CA GLY A 40 -11.44 -6.87 -0.41
C GLY A 40 -10.01 -6.86 -0.98
N ILE A 41 -9.09 -7.67 -0.43
CA ILE A 41 -7.70 -7.73 -0.85
C ILE A 41 -7.54 -8.75 -1.97
N SER A 42 -7.27 -8.28 -3.18
CA SER A 42 -6.91 -9.14 -4.30
C SER A 42 -5.45 -9.57 -4.21
N THR A 43 -5.18 -10.85 -4.48
CA THR A 43 -3.83 -11.41 -4.44
C THR A 43 -3.44 -11.98 -5.79
N ILE A 44 -2.25 -11.65 -6.27
CA ILE A 44 -1.59 -12.30 -7.40
C ILE A 44 -0.43 -13.09 -6.84
N LEU A 45 -0.45 -14.41 -7.08
CA LEU A 45 0.58 -15.33 -6.58
C LEU A 45 1.30 -15.99 -7.75
N VAL A 46 2.62 -15.95 -7.72
CA VAL A 46 3.47 -16.73 -8.64
C VAL A 46 3.92 -17.99 -7.91
N ALA A 47 3.46 -19.14 -8.36
CA ALA A 47 3.74 -20.43 -7.74
C ALA A 47 4.44 -21.38 -8.75
N GLY A 48 5.64 -21.83 -8.39
CA GLY A 48 6.41 -22.78 -9.21
C GLY A 48 6.41 -24.22 -8.68
N SER A 49 6.05 -24.42 -7.40
CA SER A 49 6.26 -25.72 -6.74
C SER A 49 5.07 -26.25 -5.93
N SER A 50 4.01 -25.48 -5.73
CA SER A 50 2.86 -25.94 -4.93
C SER A 50 1.54 -25.76 -5.68
N GLY A 51 0.85 -26.88 -5.95
CA GLY A 51 -0.49 -26.91 -6.50
C GLY A 51 -1.62 -26.66 -5.49
N SER A 52 -1.32 -26.60 -4.20
CA SER A 52 -2.34 -26.42 -3.15
C SER A 52 -3.12 -25.11 -3.31
N TYR A 53 -2.51 -24.08 -3.86
CA TYR A 53 -3.18 -22.81 -4.15
C TYR A 53 -4.25 -22.92 -5.23
N PHE A 54 -4.25 -23.98 -6.07
CA PHE A 54 -5.30 -24.18 -7.07
C PHE A 54 -6.69 -24.36 -6.42
N HIS A 55 -6.76 -24.87 -5.20
CA HIS A 55 -8.01 -24.96 -4.44
C HIS A 55 -8.58 -23.57 -4.08
N LYS A 56 -7.71 -22.59 -3.85
CA LYS A 56 -8.08 -21.26 -3.35
C LYS A 56 -8.19 -20.20 -4.46
N ALA A 57 -7.53 -20.39 -5.60
CA ALA A 57 -7.48 -19.41 -6.68
C ALA A 57 -8.81 -19.26 -7.41
N ASP A 58 -9.16 -18.06 -7.83
CA ASP A 58 -10.32 -17.78 -8.69
C ASP A 58 -9.95 -17.87 -10.17
N CYS A 59 -8.71 -17.51 -10.51
CA CYS A 59 -8.15 -17.59 -11.86
C CYS A 59 -6.75 -18.20 -11.82
N ILE A 60 -6.48 -19.13 -12.72
CA ILE A 60 -5.18 -19.82 -12.80
C ILE A 60 -4.65 -19.66 -14.23
N ILE A 61 -3.50 -19.02 -14.32
CA ILE A 61 -2.80 -18.77 -15.58
C ILE A 61 -1.49 -19.57 -15.58
N GLN A 62 -1.32 -20.43 -16.55
CA GLN A 62 -0.06 -21.14 -16.81
C GLN A 62 0.78 -20.33 -17.79
N MET A 63 2.07 -20.19 -17.50
CA MET A 63 3.04 -19.64 -18.44
C MET A 63 3.65 -20.79 -19.26
N ASN A 64 3.14 -21.00 -20.48
CA ASN A 64 3.64 -22.01 -21.40
C ASN A 64 4.57 -21.35 -22.43
N ARG A 65 5.88 -21.58 -22.33
CA ARG A 65 6.90 -20.99 -23.23
C ARG A 65 6.71 -19.47 -23.40
N TYR A 66 6.57 -18.74 -22.26
CA TYR A 66 6.32 -17.31 -22.18
C TYR A 66 4.96 -16.84 -22.73
N ARG A 67 4.02 -17.75 -23.01
CA ARG A 67 2.65 -17.41 -23.38
C ARG A 67 1.71 -17.71 -22.22
N PRO A 68 0.86 -16.77 -21.82
CA PRO A 68 -0.14 -17.01 -20.79
C PRO A 68 -1.29 -17.85 -21.36
N GLU A 69 -1.68 -18.88 -20.64
CA GLU A 69 -2.82 -19.74 -20.96
C GLU A 69 -3.72 -19.84 -19.72
N GLU A 70 -4.99 -19.54 -19.87
CA GLU A 70 -5.97 -19.69 -18.81
C GLU A 70 -6.33 -21.18 -18.66
N ILE A 71 -6.09 -21.76 -17.49
CA ILE A 71 -6.27 -23.18 -17.21
C ILE A 71 -7.10 -23.46 -15.96
N THR A 72 -7.88 -22.50 -15.48
CA THR A 72 -8.59 -22.59 -14.18
C THR A 72 -9.46 -23.84 -14.08
N ALA A 73 -10.27 -24.12 -15.10
CA ALA A 73 -11.17 -25.28 -15.09
C ALA A 73 -10.39 -26.58 -14.99
N PHE A 74 -9.37 -26.75 -15.82
CA PHE A 74 -8.51 -27.93 -15.81
C PHE A 74 -7.79 -28.11 -14.47
N ALA A 75 -7.13 -27.05 -13.98
CA ALA A 75 -6.39 -27.12 -12.72
C ALA A 75 -7.28 -27.42 -11.51
N LYS A 76 -8.51 -26.90 -11.48
CA LYS A 76 -9.47 -27.21 -10.42
C LYS A 76 -9.97 -28.66 -10.48
N GLU A 77 -10.21 -29.23 -11.66
CA GLU A 77 -10.54 -30.65 -11.78
C GLU A 77 -9.39 -31.55 -11.33
N GLU A 78 -8.17 -31.22 -11.66
CA GLU A 78 -7.02 -31.98 -11.18
C GLU A 78 -6.84 -31.82 -9.66
N ALA A 79 -7.06 -30.62 -9.10
CA ALA A 79 -6.96 -30.37 -7.67
C ALA A 79 -7.93 -31.22 -6.85
N LYS A 80 -9.12 -31.54 -7.35
CA LYS A 80 -10.08 -32.42 -6.67
C LYS A 80 -9.53 -33.83 -6.38
N LYS A 81 -8.55 -34.28 -7.14
CA LYS A 81 -7.90 -35.59 -6.94
C LYS A 81 -6.87 -35.55 -5.79
N PHE A 82 -6.48 -34.39 -5.34
CA PHE A 82 -5.50 -34.14 -4.29
C PHE A 82 -6.10 -33.23 -3.22
N PRO A 83 -7.04 -33.72 -2.41
CA PRO A 83 -7.67 -32.89 -1.38
C PRO A 83 -6.64 -32.37 -0.38
N ILE A 84 -6.80 -31.11 0.02
CA ILE A 84 -6.03 -30.50 1.09
C ILE A 84 -6.83 -30.52 2.38
N SER A 85 -6.18 -30.74 3.52
CA SER A 85 -6.82 -30.57 4.83
C SER A 85 -7.03 -29.08 5.09
N GLU A 86 -8.27 -28.67 5.30
CA GLU A 86 -8.58 -27.31 5.75
C GLU A 86 -8.53 -27.26 7.27
N GLU A 87 -7.58 -26.51 7.80
CA GLU A 87 -7.54 -26.27 9.24
C GLU A 87 -8.36 -25.05 9.61
N THR A 88 -9.12 -25.16 10.70
CA THR A 88 -9.77 -23.99 11.28
C THR A 88 -8.74 -23.09 11.93
N VAL A 89 -8.55 -21.91 11.36
CA VAL A 89 -7.63 -20.89 11.87
C VAL A 89 -8.43 -19.76 12.56
N PRO A 90 -7.89 -19.11 13.60
CA PRO A 90 -8.53 -17.93 14.19
C PRO A 90 -8.75 -16.85 13.13
N ALA A 91 -9.86 -16.11 13.20
CA ALA A 91 -10.14 -15.02 12.26
C ALA A 91 -9.01 -14.00 12.22
N TYR A 92 -8.70 -13.49 11.02
CA TYR A 92 -7.70 -12.45 10.86
C TYR A 92 -8.27 -11.14 11.41
N GLN A 93 -7.49 -10.48 12.25
CA GLN A 93 -7.81 -9.14 12.72
C GLN A 93 -6.83 -8.15 12.12
N MET A 94 -7.34 -7.32 11.23
CA MET A 94 -6.53 -6.25 10.66
C MET A 94 -6.25 -5.21 11.76
N THR A 95 -4.97 -4.94 11.98
CA THR A 95 -4.57 -3.89 12.93
C THR A 95 -4.90 -2.53 12.32
N GLU A 96 -5.73 -1.76 13.00
CA GLU A 96 -5.96 -0.37 12.62
C GLU A 96 -4.76 0.49 13.01
N PHE A 97 -3.97 0.87 12.02
CA PHE A 97 -2.90 1.85 12.21
C PHE A 97 -3.49 3.27 12.15
N ARG A 98 -3.75 3.84 13.30
CA ARG A 98 -4.18 5.23 13.40
C ARG A 98 -2.98 6.14 13.63
N ARG A 99 -2.30 6.54 12.56
CA ARG A 99 -1.28 7.59 12.65
C ARG A 99 -1.96 8.95 12.70
N VAL A 100 -1.73 9.68 13.78
CA VAL A 100 -2.16 11.06 13.96
C VAL A 100 -0.95 11.97 13.82
N VAL A 101 -1.09 13.08 13.08
CA VAL A 101 0.00 14.03 12.85
C VAL A 101 -0.40 15.40 13.39
N GLN A 102 0.51 15.99 14.15
CA GLN A 102 0.38 17.37 14.62
C GLN A 102 1.19 18.28 13.72
N ALA A 103 0.67 19.48 13.45
CA ALA A 103 1.43 20.47 12.71
C ALA A 103 2.67 20.90 13.50
N ASP A 104 3.79 21.00 12.81
CA ASP A 104 4.99 21.61 13.36
C ASP A 104 4.75 23.09 13.62
N ARG A 105 5.15 23.55 14.81
CA ARG A 105 4.96 24.95 15.24
C ARG A 105 5.77 25.93 14.38
N ASP A 106 6.92 25.52 13.90
CA ASP A 106 7.81 26.34 13.07
C ASP A 106 7.24 26.63 11.67
N TRP A 107 6.20 25.90 11.26
CA TRP A 107 5.52 26.11 9.98
C TRP A 107 4.31 27.07 10.10
N LYS A 108 3.83 27.29 11.33
CA LYS A 108 2.72 28.20 11.61
C LYS A 108 3.27 29.64 11.79
N GLY A 109 3.29 30.41 10.76
CA GLY A 109 3.67 31.82 10.84
C GLY A 109 4.81 32.24 9.92
N THR A 110 5.35 31.34 9.13
CA THR A 110 6.37 31.67 8.16
C THR A 110 5.71 31.93 6.80
N ASP A 111 5.56 33.21 6.42
CA ASP A 111 4.93 33.62 5.15
C ASP A 111 5.70 33.15 3.90
N ARG A 112 6.91 32.65 4.05
CA ARG A 112 7.77 32.23 2.94
C ARG A 112 8.36 30.84 3.12
N ILE A 113 7.51 29.81 3.08
CA ILE A 113 7.99 28.45 2.99
C ILE A 113 8.43 28.16 1.56
N LYS A 114 9.69 27.78 1.38
CA LYS A 114 10.24 27.41 0.08
C LYS A 114 10.10 25.91 -0.15
N ILE A 115 9.39 25.55 -1.20
CA ILE A 115 9.35 24.18 -1.72
C ILE A 115 10.39 24.10 -2.85
N LYS A 116 11.31 23.14 -2.75
CA LYS A 116 12.28 22.81 -3.82
C LYS A 116 12.13 21.35 -4.17
N THR A 117 12.00 21.04 -5.43
CA THR A 117 11.94 19.67 -5.94
C THR A 117 13.32 19.24 -6.44
N MET A 118 13.63 17.95 -6.27
CA MET A 118 14.84 17.29 -6.77
C MET A 118 14.42 16.29 -7.87
N GLY A 119 13.84 16.82 -8.95
CA GLY A 119 13.26 16.01 -10.01
C GLY A 119 12.13 15.10 -9.45
N ARG A 120 12.24 13.79 -9.66
CA ARG A 120 11.31 12.77 -9.13
C ARG A 120 11.75 12.17 -7.80
N ASP A 121 13.00 12.43 -7.41
CA ASP A 121 13.67 11.72 -6.32
C ASP A 121 13.32 12.27 -4.93
N GLY A 122 12.74 13.46 -4.85
CA GLY A 122 12.37 14.04 -3.58
C GLY A 122 12.08 15.52 -3.65
N LEU A 123 11.82 16.06 -2.48
CA LEU A 123 11.57 17.49 -2.28
C LEU A 123 12.17 17.97 -0.96
N SER A 124 12.41 19.26 -0.88
CA SER A 124 12.79 19.93 0.35
C SER A 124 11.76 21.01 0.67
N ILE A 125 11.27 21.01 1.90
CA ILE A 125 10.36 22.02 2.43
C ILE A 125 11.01 22.60 3.68
N ASN A 126 11.31 23.91 3.66
CA ASN A 126 11.85 24.65 4.81
C ASN A 126 13.06 24.00 5.49
N ARG A 127 13.97 23.36 4.76
CA ARG A 127 15.16 22.58 5.18
C ARG A 127 14.90 21.10 5.52
N GLU A 128 13.67 20.64 5.57
CA GLU A 128 13.39 19.21 5.67
C GLU A 128 13.41 18.57 4.29
N ASN A 129 14.09 17.44 4.19
CA ASN A 129 14.17 16.67 2.96
C ASN A 129 13.25 15.46 3.03
N VAL A 130 12.43 15.29 2.01
CA VAL A 130 11.57 14.12 1.83
C VAL A 130 12.12 13.30 0.67
N ASP A 131 12.61 12.11 0.98
CA ASP A 131 13.18 11.18 0.00
C ASP A 131 12.06 10.36 -0.65
N LEU A 132 11.92 10.48 -1.97
CA LEU A 132 10.88 9.80 -2.77
C LEU A 132 11.47 8.80 -3.79
N ARG A 133 12.78 8.52 -3.77
CA ARG A 133 13.47 7.65 -4.74
C ARG A 133 12.83 6.28 -4.91
N TYR A 134 12.21 5.76 -3.85
CA TYR A 134 11.58 4.45 -3.87
C TYR A 134 10.05 4.51 -3.96
N VAL A 135 9.51 5.63 -4.43
CA VAL A 135 8.09 5.75 -4.79
C VAL A 135 7.99 5.63 -6.30
N GLU A 136 7.99 4.40 -6.77
CA GLU A 136 8.20 4.05 -8.20
C GLU A 136 7.14 4.62 -9.15
N GLN A 137 5.96 4.93 -8.65
CA GLN A 137 4.86 5.46 -9.47
C GLN A 137 4.90 6.97 -9.62
N ILE A 138 5.89 7.66 -9.08
CA ILE A 138 6.14 9.06 -9.41
C ILE A 138 6.83 9.12 -10.77
N VAL A 139 6.08 9.52 -11.79
CA VAL A 139 6.56 9.54 -13.18
C VAL A 139 6.89 10.95 -13.68
N ASP A 140 6.43 11.97 -12.96
CA ASP A 140 6.56 13.38 -13.35
C ASP A 140 7.00 14.26 -12.17
N GLY A 141 7.91 15.21 -12.41
CA GLY A 141 8.37 16.17 -11.40
C GLY A 141 7.26 17.10 -10.87
N GLY A 142 6.22 17.31 -11.67
CA GLY A 142 5.04 18.07 -11.26
C GLY A 142 4.24 17.36 -10.17
N GLN A 143 4.26 16.01 -10.11
CA GLN A 143 3.67 15.27 -8.98
C GLN A 143 4.44 15.56 -7.68
N VAL A 144 5.78 15.59 -7.72
CA VAL A 144 6.61 15.94 -6.56
C VAL A 144 6.35 17.37 -6.11
N ASN A 145 6.17 18.29 -7.06
CA ASN A 145 5.81 19.67 -6.75
C ASN A 145 4.43 19.75 -6.07
N ALA A 146 3.44 19.07 -6.61
CA ALA A 146 2.12 18.99 -6.00
C ALA A 146 2.16 18.37 -4.59
N LEU A 147 2.94 17.31 -4.38
CA LEU A 147 3.14 16.70 -3.05
C LEU A 147 3.71 17.72 -2.05
N GLY A 148 4.62 18.58 -2.47
CA GLY A 148 5.13 19.66 -1.62
C GLY A 148 4.05 20.64 -1.19
N TYR A 149 3.16 21.05 -2.11
CA TYR A 149 2.03 21.92 -1.78
C TYR A 149 0.97 21.22 -0.91
N LEU A 150 0.75 19.92 -1.13
CA LEU A 150 -0.13 19.11 -0.28
C LEU A 150 0.37 19.04 1.16
N ILE A 151 1.68 18.83 1.38
CA ILE A 151 2.27 18.85 2.72
C ILE A 151 2.07 20.23 3.34
N LEU A 152 2.40 21.29 2.60
CA LEU A 152 2.26 22.65 3.12
C LEU A 152 0.82 22.96 3.52
N TYR A 153 -0.14 22.62 2.65
CA TYR A 153 -1.57 22.80 2.95
C TYR A 153 -2.01 22.01 4.18
N ALA A 154 -1.59 20.74 4.27
CA ALA A 154 -1.92 19.88 5.40
C ALA A 154 -1.34 20.41 6.72
N GLN A 155 -0.10 20.86 6.71
CA GLN A 155 0.55 21.48 7.88
C GLN A 155 -0.21 22.71 8.39
N ARG A 156 -0.72 23.53 7.48
CA ARG A 156 -1.41 24.76 7.85
C ARG A 156 -2.87 24.54 8.26
N ASN A 157 -3.56 23.61 7.63
CA ASN A 157 -5.01 23.52 7.69
C ASN A 157 -5.56 22.20 8.27
N LEU A 158 -4.80 21.10 8.21
CA LEU A 158 -5.35 19.77 8.50
C LEU A 158 -4.67 19.05 9.67
N PHE A 159 -3.37 19.27 9.90
CA PHE A 159 -2.65 18.64 11.00
C PHE A 159 -3.00 19.30 12.31
N ASP A 160 -3.92 18.72 13.05
CA ASP A 160 -4.46 19.26 14.30
C ASP A 160 -4.14 18.38 15.53
N GLY A 161 -3.39 17.29 15.34
CA GLY A 161 -3.10 16.32 16.39
C GLY A 161 -4.29 15.41 16.75
N ARG A 162 -5.36 15.43 15.97
CA ARG A 162 -6.58 14.61 16.19
C ARG A 162 -6.94 13.78 14.97
N LYS A 163 -6.85 14.36 13.78
CA LYS A 163 -7.13 13.66 12.52
C LYS A 163 -6.07 12.60 12.23
N SER A 164 -6.52 11.42 11.89
CA SER A 164 -5.65 10.39 11.36
C SER A 164 -5.11 10.80 9.98
N MET A 165 -3.99 10.21 9.56
CA MET A 165 -3.44 10.42 8.23
C MET A 165 -4.47 10.08 7.13
N ARG A 166 -5.31 9.06 7.34
CA ARG A 166 -6.39 8.69 6.40
C ARG A 166 -7.41 9.83 6.26
N GLU A 167 -7.84 10.42 7.37
CA GLU A 167 -8.78 11.55 7.35
C GLU A 167 -8.17 12.78 6.70
N VAL A 168 -6.88 13.04 6.91
CA VAL A 168 -6.16 14.13 6.25
C VAL A 168 -6.09 13.92 4.74
N VAL A 169 -5.67 12.74 4.29
CA VAL A 169 -5.57 12.44 2.85
C VAL A 169 -6.94 12.50 2.19
N HIS A 170 -7.98 11.97 2.83
CA HIS A 170 -9.34 12.05 2.32
C HIS A 170 -9.84 13.51 2.18
N ALA A 171 -9.55 14.37 3.15
CA ALA A 171 -9.87 15.79 3.06
C ALA A 171 -9.15 16.49 1.90
N LEU A 172 -7.90 16.13 1.65
CA LEU A 172 -7.13 16.64 0.50
C LEU A 172 -7.72 16.16 -0.83
N GLU A 173 -8.13 14.90 -0.92
CA GLU A 173 -8.79 14.35 -2.11
C GLU A 173 -10.10 15.06 -2.41
N GLN A 174 -10.93 15.28 -1.40
CA GLN A 174 -12.17 16.03 -1.55
C GLN A 174 -11.91 17.46 -2.04
N LEU A 175 -10.91 18.14 -1.46
CA LEU A 175 -10.52 19.49 -1.86
C LEU A 175 -10.07 19.53 -3.32
N MET A 176 -9.19 18.62 -3.72
CA MET A 176 -8.71 18.51 -5.08
C MET A 176 -9.82 18.10 -6.07
N GLY A 177 -10.74 17.26 -5.66
CA GLY A 177 -11.91 16.90 -6.47
C GLY A 177 -12.84 18.07 -6.75
N GLN A 178 -12.98 19.02 -5.78
CA GLN A 178 -13.83 20.19 -5.90
C GLN A 178 -13.15 21.37 -6.60
N LYS A 179 -11.88 21.63 -6.31
CA LYS A 179 -11.16 22.85 -6.71
C LYS A 179 -9.93 22.57 -7.59
N GLY A 180 -9.68 21.32 -7.94
CA GLY A 180 -8.46 20.91 -8.61
C GLY A 180 -7.22 21.18 -7.76
N LEU A 181 -6.05 21.13 -8.38
CA LEU A 181 -4.76 21.43 -7.72
C LEU A 181 -4.64 22.90 -7.28
N ALA A 182 -5.44 23.81 -7.83
CA ALA A 182 -5.50 25.18 -7.36
C ALA A 182 -5.96 25.29 -5.90
N GLY A 183 -6.78 24.37 -5.45
CA GLY A 183 -7.32 24.36 -4.08
C GLY A 183 -6.28 24.15 -2.98
N ILE A 184 -5.13 23.55 -3.29
CA ILE A 184 -4.03 23.35 -2.33
C ILE A 184 -3.00 24.49 -2.35
N CYS A 185 -3.12 25.43 -3.28
CA CYS A 185 -2.23 26.57 -3.39
C CYS A 185 -2.85 27.76 -2.66
N GLU A 186 -2.17 28.25 -1.65
CA GLU A 186 -2.58 29.44 -0.92
C GLU A 186 -2.00 30.68 -1.58
N GLY A 187 -2.86 31.69 -1.84
CA GLY A 187 -2.47 32.95 -2.47
C GLY A 187 -2.80 33.03 -3.95
N SER A 188 -2.36 34.12 -4.60
CA SER A 188 -2.63 34.40 -6.01
C SER A 188 -1.70 33.69 -7.01
N TYR A 189 -0.66 33.02 -6.51
CA TYR A 189 0.32 32.33 -7.36
C TYR A 189 -0.02 30.85 -7.49
N LEU A 190 -0.36 30.43 -8.70
CA LEU A 190 -0.53 29.02 -9.06
C LEU A 190 0.73 28.58 -9.83
N PRO A 191 1.52 27.60 -9.31
CA PRO A 191 2.65 27.06 -10.05
C PRO A 191 2.20 26.40 -11.35
N SER A 192 2.92 26.65 -12.44
CA SER A 192 2.60 26.12 -13.76
C SER A 192 2.89 24.61 -13.92
N SER A 193 3.66 24.04 -12.99
CA SER A 193 4.14 22.65 -13.05
C SER A 193 3.55 21.79 -11.93
N LEU A 194 2.23 21.70 -11.85
CA LEU A 194 1.56 20.79 -10.92
C LEU A 194 0.91 19.65 -11.70
N THR A 195 1.23 18.43 -11.32
CA THR A 195 0.60 17.20 -11.84
C THR A 195 -0.09 16.46 -10.70
N MET A 196 -1.29 15.95 -10.92
CA MET A 196 -2.07 15.26 -9.90
C MET A 196 -1.35 13.99 -9.42
N PRO A 197 -0.96 13.87 -8.15
CA PRO A 197 -0.48 12.62 -7.59
C PRO A 197 -1.68 11.72 -7.26
N ARG A 198 -1.46 10.39 -7.24
CA ARG A 198 -2.48 9.46 -6.76
C ARG A 198 -2.47 9.41 -5.24
N THR A 199 -3.55 8.92 -4.65
CA THR A 199 -3.70 8.74 -3.21
C THR A 199 -2.52 8.02 -2.58
N GLN A 200 -2.01 6.98 -3.22
CA GLN A 200 -0.88 6.18 -2.73
C GLN A 200 0.41 6.99 -2.64
N GLU A 201 0.69 7.85 -3.61
CA GLU A 201 1.87 8.74 -3.57
C GLU A 201 1.75 9.78 -2.47
N ILE A 202 0.52 10.28 -2.20
CA ILE A 202 0.28 11.20 -1.08
C ILE A 202 0.58 10.50 0.25
N PHE A 203 0.05 9.30 0.49
CA PHE A 203 0.38 8.51 1.67
C PHE A 203 1.88 8.20 1.77
N ALA A 204 2.50 7.77 0.68
CA ALA A 204 3.92 7.45 0.65
C ALA A 204 4.79 8.67 1.01
N CYS A 205 4.45 9.84 0.47
CA CYS A 205 5.14 11.08 0.75
C CYS A 205 4.96 11.51 2.21
N PHE A 206 3.72 11.55 2.71
CA PHE A 206 3.41 11.99 4.07
C PHE A 206 4.03 11.06 5.13
N ASN A 207 4.16 9.75 4.84
CA ASN A 207 4.83 8.82 5.72
C ASN A 207 6.35 9.04 5.79
N ARG A 208 6.93 9.81 4.88
CA ARG A 208 8.36 10.16 4.84
C ARG A 208 8.66 11.56 5.38
N VAL A 209 7.64 12.37 5.61
CA VAL A 209 7.79 13.65 6.32
C VAL A 209 8.10 13.34 7.78
N ARG A 210 9.23 13.85 8.25
CA ARG A 210 9.62 13.78 9.66
C ARG A 210 9.06 15.02 10.34
N SER A 211 8.12 14.85 11.22
CA SER A 211 7.59 15.87 12.11
C SER A 211 8.11 15.64 13.52
#